data_06dd1123d60c07740a52a5a0f8dce6c3
#
_entry.id   06dd1123d60c07740a52a5a0f8dce6c3
#
_cell.length_a   1.000
_cell.length_b   1.000
_cell.length_c   1.000
_cell.angle_alpha   90.00
_cell.angle_beta   90.00
_cell.angle_gamma   90.00
#
_symmetry.space_group_name_H-M   'P 1'
#
loop_
_entity.id
_entity.type
_entity.pdbx_description
1 polymer ?
#
loop_
_entity_poly.entity_id
_entity_poly.type
_entity_poly.pdbx_seq_one_letter_code
_entity_poly.pdbx_strand_id
1 'polypeptide(L)'
;MATAPLVGKPLVRQAWALLMRDPSMIVLLVVGGIAAGTAFALVAGPAELVLGTSVEKSSNPVAFAVLAVALLASTFVSTFFTGAVVAAAMQRADGGDPDVSSALAAAWERRRPLLAWAALATAVGLALRLLERWGVAGMLVRVLAGVAWTVGTWFVVPVIMAEGTMPIESVRRSVEVLSARFGTNVRATVRFGIEWFLIYVGIVAVAGFGVVVLLTGLARHQAVGLVLGGILVVAGVVGLFVASAFQQALSAYLRTVLYRYATDRPIPGISAGVLPPMMPANV
;
A
#
# COMPACT_ATOMS: atom_id res chain seq x y z
N MET A 1 -30.22 6.36 12.05
CA MET A 1 -29.82 6.20 10.65
C MET A 1 -28.54 5.36 10.62
N ALA A 2 -28.59 4.16 10.05
CA ALA A 2 -27.39 3.33 9.90
C ALA A 2 -26.50 4.00 8.85
N THR A 3 -25.32 4.47 9.26
CA THR A 3 -24.34 5.07 8.37
C THR A 3 -23.78 3.98 7.46
N ALA A 4 -24.07 4.08 6.15
CA ALA A 4 -23.53 3.16 5.16
C ALA A 4 -22.00 3.24 5.17
N PRO A 5 -21.29 2.10 5.03
CA PRO A 5 -19.84 2.08 5.05
C PRO A 5 -19.25 2.79 3.81
N LEU A 6 -18.14 3.52 3.99
CA LEU A 6 -17.36 4.15 2.90
C LEU A 6 -16.99 3.15 1.80
N VAL A 7 -16.66 1.92 2.19
CA VAL A 7 -16.28 0.84 1.30
C VAL A 7 -17.20 -0.35 1.56
N GLY A 8 -18.33 -0.40 0.88
CA GLY A 8 -19.26 -1.53 0.94
C GLY A 8 -18.84 -2.66 -0.02
N LYS A 9 -19.26 -3.91 0.27
CA LYS A 9 -19.04 -5.07 -0.63
C LYS A 9 -19.41 -4.79 -2.10
N PRO A 10 -20.53 -4.09 -2.41
CA PRO A 10 -20.89 -3.77 -3.79
C PRO A 10 -19.88 -2.85 -4.47
N LEU A 11 -19.35 -1.84 -3.76
CA LEU A 11 -18.33 -0.93 -4.30
C LEU A 11 -17.01 -1.66 -4.58
N VAL A 12 -16.58 -2.54 -3.65
CA VAL A 12 -15.40 -3.39 -3.84
C VAL A 12 -15.57 -4.27 -5.08
N ARG A 13 -16.74 -4.88 -5.25
CA ARG A 13 -17.05 -5.72 -6.42
C ARG A 13 -17.01 -4.96 -7.74
N GLN A 14 -17.51 -3.73 -7.76
CA GLN A 14 -17.47 -2.88 -8.97
C GLN A 14 -16.06 -2.39 -9.26
N ALA A 15 -15.29 -1.96 -8.24
CA ALA A 15 -13.89 -1.60 -8.39
C ALA A 15 -13.04 -2.80 -8.85
N TRP A 16 -13.34 -4.00 -8.34
CA TRP A 16 -12.73 -5.24 -8.83
C TRP A 16 -13.04 -5.51 -10.30
N ALA A 17 -14.31 -5.35 -10.71
CA ALA A 17 -14.70 -5.52 -12.10
C ALA A 17 -14.02 -4.52 -13.06
N LEU A 18 -13.76 -3.30 -12.59
CA LEU A 18 -12.96 -2.31 -13.35
C LEU A 18 -11.49 -2.74 -13.43
N LEU A 19 -10.91 -3.16 -12.32
CA LEU A 19 -9.52 -3.64 -12.28
C LEU A 19 -9.30 -4.86 -13.18
N MET A 20 -10.28 -5.77 -13.24
CA MET A 20 -10.19 -6.97 -14.09
C MET A 20 -10.29 -6.67 -15.60
N ARG A 21 -10.67 -5.46 -15.98
CA ARG A 21 -10.58 -5.01 -17.39
C ARG A 21 -9.14 -4.67 -17.77
N ASP A 22 -8.29 -4.36 -16.76
CA ASP A 22 -6.89 -3.95 -16.96
C ASP A 22 -5.95 -4.83 -16.11
N PRO A 23 -5.85 -6.15 -16.36
CA PRO A 23 -5.03 -7.05 -15.55
C PRO A 23 -3.53 -6.72 -15.58
N SER A 24 -3.06 -6.02 -16.62
CA SER A 24 -1.69 -5.51 -16.72
C SER A 24 -1.32 -4.57 -15.57
N MET A 25 -2.30 -3.89 -14.95
CA MET A 25 -2.06 -3.02 -13.80
C MET A 25 -1.72 -3.81 -12.53
N ILE A 26 -2.22 -5.05 -12.41
CA ILE A 26 -1.82 -5.95 -11.32
C ILE A 26 -0.37 -6.40 -11.51
N VAL A 27 -0.02 -6.79 -12.75
CA VAL A 27 1.35 -7.16 -13.11
C VAL A 27 2.31 -6.00 -12.85
N LEU A 28 1.90 -4.77 -13.17
CA LEU A 28 2.68 -3.56 -12.92
C LEU A 28 3.00 -3.39 -11.43
N LEU A 29 2.06 -3.69 -10.53
CA LEU A 29 2.29 -3.62 -9.09
C LEU A 29 3.15 -4.78 -8.57
N VAL A 30 3.04 -5.98 -9.15
CA VAL A 30 3.96 -7.09 -8.85
C VAL A 30 5.40 -6.70 -9.22
N VAL A 31 5.59 -6.18 -10.42
CA VAL A 31 6.91 -5.67 -10.88
C VAL A 31 7.39 -4.54 -9.97
N GLY A 32 6.50 -3.61 -9.61
CA GLY A 32 6.79 -2.52 -8.68
C GLY A 32 7.21 -3.00 -7.30
N GLY A 33 6.57 -4.03 -6.76
CA GLY A 33 6.93 -4.65 -5.50
C GLY A 33 8.31 -5.32 -5.53
N ILE A 34 8.60 -6.07 -6.60
CA ILE A 34 9.92 -6.68 -6.82
C ILE A 34 10.99 -5.58 -6.95
N ALA A 35 10.73 -4.55 -7.76
CA ALA A 35 11.65 -3.43 -7.95
C ALA A 35 11.90 -2.66 -6.64
N ALA A 36 10.87 -2.46 -5.81
CA ALA A 36 11.01 -1.82 -4.49
C ALA A 36 11.85 -2.66 -3.53
N GLY A 37 11.62 -3.98 -3.49
CA GLY A 37 12.43 -4.92 -2.71
C GLY A 37 13.88 -4.96 -3.17
N THR A 38 14.11 -4.97 -4.49
CA THR A 38 15.44 -4.91 -5.09
C THR A 38 16.14 -3.59 -4.76
N ALA A 39 15.44 -2.45 -4.84
CA ALA A 39 15.98 -1.15 -4.47
C ALA A 39 16.42 -1.11 -2.99
N PHE A 40 15.61 -1.70 -2.10
CA PHE A 40 16.00 -1.86 -0.70
C PHE A 40 17.26 -2.72 -0.55
N ALA A 41 17.27 -3.89 -1.17
CA ALA A 41 18.37 -4.86 -1.06
C ALA A 41 19.69 -4.31 -1.63
N LEU A 42 19.65 -3.56 -2.73
CA LEU A 42 20.84 -2.94 -3.33
C LEU A 42 21.47 -1.88 -2.43
N VAL A 43 20.68 -1.20 -1.60
CA VAL A 43 21.19 -0.18 -0.66
C VAL A 43 21.57 -0.80 0.68
N ALA A 44 20.69 -1.65 1.26
CA ALA A 44 20.93 -2.25 2.58
C ALA A 44 21.91 -3.43 2.55
N GLY A 45 21.85 -4.26 1.51
CA GLY A 45 22.63 -5.52 1.43
C GLY A 45 24.15 -5.34 1.57
N PRO A 46 24.79 -4.42 0.83
CA PRO A 46 26.22 -4.17 1.00
C PRO A 46 26.61 -3.74 2.42
N ALA A 47 25.77 -2.93 3.07
CA ALA A 47 26.03 -2.49 4.44
C ALA A 47 25.85 -3.64 5.45
N GLU A 48 24.87 -4.53 5.25
CA GLU A 48 24.68 -5.72 6.09
C GLU A 48 25.83 -6.70 5.98
N LEU A 49 26.42 -6.88 4.78
CA LEU A 49 27.59 -7.70 4.58
C LEU A 49 28.83 -7.15 5.33
N VAL A 50 28.99 -5.82 5.36
CA VAL A 50 30.11 -5.15 6.06
C VAL A 50 29.90 -5.15 7.58
N LEU A 51 28.66 -4.92 8.04
CA LEU A 51 28.34 -4.83 9.46
C LEU A 51 28.21 -6.21 10.14
N GLY A 52 28.04 -7.29 9.37
CA GLY A 52 27.78 -8.65 9.89
C GLY A 52 26.44 -8.77 10.62
N THR A 53 25.56 -7.75 10.50
CA THR A 53 24.22 -7.71 11.09
C THR A 53 23.28 -6.89 10.23
N SER A 54 21.97 -7.14 10.35
CA SER A 54 20.98 -6.36 9.60
C SER A 54 20.99 -4.88 10.04
N VAL A 55 20.91 -3.97 9.08
CA VAL A 55 20.86 -2.51 9.30
C VAL A 55 19.69 -2.12 10.20
N GLU A 56 18.60 -2.89 10.19
CA GLU A 56 17.43 -2.67 11.03
C GLU A 56 17.67 -2.89 12.53
N LYS A 57 18.58 -3.79 12.89
CA LYS A 57 18.88 -4.16 14.27
C LYS A 57 20.11 -3.45 14.84
N SER A 58 20.89 -2.83 13.96
CA SER A 58 22.11 -2.14 14.36
C SER A 58 21.78 -0.81 15.07
N SER A 59 22.51 -0.51 16.14
CA SER A 59 22.48 0.78 16.82
C SER A 59 23.47 1.78 16.23
N ASN A 60 24.20 1.39 15.19
CA ASN A 60 25.18 2.25 14.52
C ASN A 60 24.49 3.36 13.75
N PRO A 61 24.86 4.65 13.92
CA PRO A 61 24.29 5.78 13.16
C PRO A 61 24.42 5.62 11.64
N VAL A 62 25.51 5.01 11.16
CA VAL A 62 25.70 4.74 9.73
C VAL A 62 24.69 3.73 9.22
N ALA A 63 24.43 2.66 9.99
CA ALA A 63 23.39 1.69 9.65
C ALA A 63 21.99 2.32 9.60
N PHE A 64 21.71 3.25 10.53
CA PHE A 64 20.44 3.99 10.50
C PHE A 64 20.31 4.90 9.26
N ALA A 65 21.39 5.56 8.85
CA ALA A 65 21.40 6.37 7.64
C ALA A 65 21.20 5.50 6.38
N VAL A 66 21.88 4.35 6.30
CA VAL A 66 21.69 3.37 5.21
C VAL A 66 20.24 2.86 5.18
N LEU A 67 19.68 2.51 6.34
CA LEU A 67 18.29 2.09 6.44
C LEU A 67 17.33 3.18 5.93
N ALA A 68 17.56 4.44 6.31
CA ALA A 68 16.75 5.57 5.86
C ALA A 68 16.78 5.72 4.33
N VAL A 69 17.97 5.61 3.71
CA VAL A 69 18.12 5.66 2.25
C VAL A 69 17.48 4.44 1.57
N ALA A 70 17.67 3.23 2.11
CA ALA A 70 17.06 2.02 1.58
C ALA A 70 15.53 2.07 1.62
N LEU A 71 14.97 2.53 2.75
CA LEU A 71 13.53 2.74 2.89
C LEU A 71 13.01 3.82 1.94
N LEU A 72 13.74 4.93 1.78
CA LEU A 72 13.36 5.99 0.84
C LEU A 72 13.32 5.47 -0.60
N ALA A 73 14.36 4.76 -1.02
CA ALA A 73 14.43 4.18 -2.37
C ALA A 73 13.28 3.20 -2.62
N SER A 74 13.06 2.28 -1.68
CA SER A 74 11.97 1.29 -1.75
C SER A 74 10.59 1.96 -1.76
N THR A 75 10.37 2.94 -0.87
CA THR A 75 9.11 3.68 -0.76
C THR A 75 8.85 4.50 -2.03
N PHE A 76 9.89 5.13 -2.60
CA PHE A 76 9.75 5.89 -3.84
C PHE A 76 9.34 4.98 -4.99
N VAL A 77 10.03 3.86 -5.19
CA VAL A 77 9.69 2.89 -6.24
C VAL A 77 8.27 2.38 -6.08
N SER A 78 7.89 1.94 -4.88
CA SER A 78 6.52 1.47 -4.60
C SER A 78 5.47 2.56 -4.85
N THR A 79 5.73 3.79 -4.42
CA THR A 79 4.83 4.94 -4.62
C THR A 79 4.70 5.31 -6.09
N PHE A 80 5.80 5.23 -6.86
CA PHE A 80 5.83 5.49 -8.30
C PHE A 80 4.92 4.52 -9.05
N PHE A 81 5.06 3.22 -8.80
CA PHE A 81 4.20 2.21 -9.44
C PHE A 81 2.73 2.33 -8.98
N THR A 82 2.49 2.64 -7.71
CA THR A 82 1.13 2.94 -7.22
C THR A 82 0.55 4.16 -7.92
N GLY A 83 1.33 5.21 -8.12
CA GLY A 83 0.96 6.40 -8.88
C GLY A 83 0.60 6.08 -10.34
N ALA A 84 1.36 5.19 -10.98
CA ALA A 84 1.04 4.72 -12.34
C ALA A 84 -0.31 4.01 -12.40
N VAL A 85 -0.61 3.13 -11.44
CA VAL A 85 -1.92 2.45 -11.38
C VAL A 85 -3.06 3.43 -11.07
N VAL A 86 -2.83 4.43 -10.22
CA VAL A 86 -3.80 5.51 -9.98
C VAL A 86 -4.05 6.32 -11.25
N ALA A 87 -3.00 6.64 -12.03
CA ALA A 87 -3.14 7.33 -13.32
C ALA A 87 -3.97 6.51 -14.31
N ALA A 88 -3.68 5.20 -14.41
CA ALA A 88 -4.47 4.29 -15.24
C ALA A 88 -5.94 4.25 -14.81
N ALA A 89 -6.21 4.16 -13.51
CA ALA A 89 -7.58 4.20 -12.97
C ALA A 89 -8.29 5.53 -13.29
N MET A 90 -7.58 6.66 -13.29
CA MET A 90 -8.11 7.96 -13.70
C MET A 90 -8.42 7.99 -15.20
N GLN A 91 -7.49 7.54 -16.06
CA GLN A 91 -7.70 7.45 -17.50
C GLN A 91 -8.89 6.56 -17.85
N ARG A 92 -9.01 5.39 -17.19
CA ARG A 92 -10.17 4.50 -17.35
C ARG A 92 -11.48 5.19 -16.94
N ALA A 93 -11.46 5.95 -15.86
CA ALA A 93 -12.61 6.71 -15.39
C ALA A 93 -12.97 7.90 -16.30
N ASP A 94 -12.06 8.37 -17.13
CA ASP A 94 -12.32 9.37 -18.18
C ASP A 94 -12.77 8.72 -19.51
N GLY A 95 -12.98 7.39 -19.53
CA GLY A 95 -13.42 6.64 -20.70
C GLY A 95 -12.29 6.24 -21.65
N GLY A 96 -11.03 6.47 -21.25
CA GLY A 96 -9.85 6.05 -22.01
C GLY A 96 -9.54 4.56 -21.85
N ASP A 97 -8.55 4.09 -22.61
CA ASP A 97 -8.00 2.74 -22.53
C ASP A 97 -6.54 2.82 -22.07
N PRO A 98 -6.29 2.77 -20.74
CA PRO A 98 -4.94 2.91 -20.20
C PRO A 98 -4.10 1.69 -20.55
N ASP A 99 -2.87 1.95 -21.01
CA ASP A 99 -1.83 0.96 -21.15
C ASP A 99 -0.71 1.19 -20.11
N VAL A 100 0.21 0.23 -19.99
CA VAL A 100 1.32 0.29 -19.03
C VAL A 100 2.23 1.49 -19.33
N SER A 101 2.45 1.80 -20.62
CA SER A 101 3.33 2.90 -21.02
C SER A 101 2.76 4.26 -20.65
N SER A 102 1.47 4.49 -20.92
CA SER A 102 0.78 5.73 -20.58
C SER A 102 0.69 5.94 -19.07
N ALA A 103 0.44 4.86 -18.32
CA ALA A 103 0.40 4.87 -16.87
C ALA A 103 1.76 5.26 -16.26
N LEU A 104 2.85 4.65 -16.74
CA LEU A 104 4.22 4.97 -16.30
C LEU A 104 4.64 6.38 -16.71
N ALA A 105 4.29 6.83 -17.91
CA ALA A 105 4.57 8.19 -18.38
C ALA A 105 3.89 9.22 -17.47
N ALA A 106 2.60 9.03 -17.13
CA ALA A 106 1.88 9.91 -16.21
C ALA A 106 2.52 9.96 -14.82
N ALA A 107 2.96 8.81 -14.29
CA ALA A 107 3.70 8.78 -13.02
C ALA A 107 5.05 9.48 -13.12
N TRP A 108 5.75 9.37 -14.26
CA TRP A 108 7.02 10.04 -14.49
C TRP A 108 6.90 11.56 -14.54
N GLU A 109 5.82 12.08 -15.11
CA GLU A 109 5.52 13.53 -15.06
C GLU A 109 5.38 14.03 -13.63
N ARG A 110 4.85 13.21 -12.72
CA ARG A 110 4.66 13.50 -11.29
C ARG A 110 5.79 12.99 -10.39
N ARG A 111 6.95 12.57 -10.94
CA ARG A 111 8.07 11.99 -10.17
C ARG A 111 8.57 12.85 -9.02
N ARG A 112 8.59 14.18 -9.17
CA ARG A 112 9.05 15.11 -8.11
C ARG A 112 8.12 15.10 -6.89
N PRO A 113 6.81 15.35 -7.02
CA PRO A 113 5.90 15.24 -5.87
C PRO A 113 5.80 13.81 -5.32
N LEU A 114 5.90 12.75 -6.15
CA LEU A 114 5.93 11.38 -5.68
C LEU A 114 7.21 11.08 -4.86
N LEU A 115 8.37 11.56 -5.29
CA LEU A 115 9.62 11.42 -4.52
C LEU A 115 9.55 12.19 -3.19
N ALA A 116 9.06 13.43 -3.23
CA ALA A 116 8.88 14.23 -2.03
C ALA A 116 7.88 13.59 -1.05
N TRP A 117 6.82 12.95 -1.58
CA TRP A 117 5.89 12.15 -0.78
C TRP A 117 6.57 10.93 -0.17
N ALA A 118 7.36 10.19 -0.94
CA ALA A 118 8.13 9.05 -0.42
C ALA A 118 9.08 9.46 0.69
N ALA A 119 9.74 10.62 0.56
CA ALA A 119 10.61 11.17 1.59
C ALA A 119 9.83 11.51 2.88
N LEU A 120 8.70 12.20 2.76
CA LEU A 120 7.83 12.50 3.91
C LEU A 120 7.31 11.23 4.58
N ALA A 121 6.81 10.26 3.80
CA ALA A 121 6.29 9.00 4.31
C ALA A 121 7.39 8.17 5.02
N THR A 122 8.60 8.13 4.46
CA THR A 122 9.75 7.48 5.08
C THR A 122 10.15 8.17 6.38
N ALA A 123 10.22 9.51 6.41
CA ALA A 123 10.54 10.26 7.61
C ALA A 123 9.53 10.02 8.73
N VAL A 124 8.23 10.04 8.41
CA VAL A 124 7.17 9.73 9.39
C VAL A 124 7.27 8.27 9.84
N GLY A 125 7.50 7.33 8.93
CA GLY A 125 7.67 5.91 9.28
C GLY A 125 8.84 5.68 10.23
N LEU A 126 9.98 6.33 9.99
CA LEU A 126 11.14 6.27 10.88
C LEU A 126 10.85 6.94 12.23
N ALA A 127 10.19 8.10 12.24
CA ALA A 127 9.79 8.77 13.48
C ALA A 127 8.85 7.90 14.32
N LEU A 128 7.85 7.25 13.70
CA LEU A 128 6.95 6.31 14.38
C LEU A 128 7.70 5.10 14.94
N ARG A 129 8.74 4.61 14.23
CA ARG A 129 9.58 3.51 14.70
C ARG A 129 10.40 3.90 15.95
N LEU A 130 10.83 5.15 16.06
CA LEU A 130 11.54 5.62 17.25
C LEU A 130 10.68 5.59 18.51
N LEU A 131 9.36 5.74 18.38
CA LEU A 131 8.43 5.66 19.52
C LEU A 131 8.41 4.28 20.19
N GLU A 132 8.75 3.21 19.47
CA GLU A 132 8.83 1.84 20.02
C GLU A 132 9.86 1.74 21.16
N ARG A 133 10.88 2.60 21.16
CA ARG A 133 11.91 2.62 22.22
C ARG A 133 11.37 3.03 23.59
N TRP A 134 10.17 3.61 23.65
CA TRP A 134 9.51 4.05 24.89
C TRP A 134 8.60 2.98 25.52
N GLY A 135 8.80 1.71 25.15
CA GLY A 135 8.06 0.58 25.71
C GLY A 135 6.58 0.55 25.31
N VAL A 136 5.71 0.01 26.16
CA VAL A 136 4.28 -0.19 25.85
C VAL A 136 3.55 1.11 25.54
N ALA A 137 3.86 2.20 26.25
CA ALA A 137 3.26 3.52 26.00
C ALA A 137 3.63 4.04 24.61
N GLY A 138 4.89 3.92 24.21
CA GLY A 138 5.36 4.29 22.88
C GLY A 138 4.72 3.43 21.77
N MET A 139 4.50 2.16 22.03
CA MET A 139 3.81 1.27 21.09
C MET A 139 2.34 1.69 20.87
N LEU A 140 1.62 2.06 21.93
CA LEU A 140 0.25 2.57 21.80
C LEU A 140 0.20 3.87 21.01
N VAL A 141 1.08 4.83 21.32
CA VAL A 141 1.18 6.10 20.56
C VAL A 141 1.48 5.83 19.09
N ARG A 142 2.42 4.93 18.80
CA ARG A 142 2.74 4.51 17.43
C ARG A 142 1.54 3.97 16.68
N VAL A 143 0.75 3.07 17.30
CA VAL A 143 -0.43 2.47 16.67
C VAL A 143 -1.47 3.56 16.37
N LEU A 144 -1.78 4.41 17.33
CA LEU A 144 -2.78 5.48 17.17
C LEU A 144 -2.33 6.51 16.11
N ALA A 145 -1.08 6.96 16.20
CA ALA A 145 -0.51 7.90 15.23
C ALA A 145 -0.41 7.26 13.82
N GLY A 146 -0.05 5.99 13.73
CA GLY A 146 -0.01 5.24 12.47
C GLY A 146 -1.38 5.09 11.83
N VAL A 147 -2.42 4.83 12.61
CA VAL A 147 -3.81 4.79 12.11
C VAL A 147 -4.24 6.18 11.63
N ALA A 148 -4.02 7.22 12.42
CA ALA A 148 -4.36 8.61 12.04
C ALA A 148 -3.63 9.03 10.76
N TRP A 149 -2.33 8.71 10.66
CA TRP A 149 -1.53 8.92 9.45
C TRP A 149 -2.11 8.21 8.24
N THR A 150 -2.40 6.92 8.36
CA THR A 150 -2.95 6.10 7.26
C THR A 150 -4.28 6.65 6.76
N VAL A 151 -5.16 7.06 7.68
CA VAL A 151 -6.46 7.66 7.34
C VAL A 151 -6.27 9.02 6.70
N GLY A 152 -5.49 9.92 7.30
CA GLY A 152 -5.28 11.27 6.79
C GLY A 152 -4.62 11.30 5.41
N THR A 153 -3.78 10.31 5.11
CA THR A 153 -3.05 10.20 3.85
C THR A 153 -3.73 9.32 2.80
N TRP A 154 -4.99 8.93 3.03
CA TRP A 154 -5.72 7.98 2.18
C TRP A 154 -5.79 8.39 0.71
N PHE A 155 -5.98 9.69 0.45
CA PHE A 155 -6.11 10.25 -0.90
C PHE A 155 -4.85 10.93 -1.43
N VAL A 156 -3.71 10.90 -0.72
CA VAL A 156 -2.51 11.66 -1.12
C VAL A 156 -2.03 11.29 -2.52
N VAL A 157 -1.91 10.00 -2.83
CA VAL A 157 -1.46 9.58 -4.18
C VAL A 157 -2.46 9.98 -5.27
N PRO A 158 -3.79 9.75 -5.14
CA PRO A 158 -4.79 10.33 -6.03
C PRO A 158 -4.70 11.85 -6.20
N VAL A 159 -4.51 12.60 -5.12
CA VAL A 159 -4.36 14.08 -5.16
C VAL A 159 -3.10 14.46 -5.95
N ILE A 160 -1.95 13.85 -5.66
CA ILE A 160 -0.70 14.10 -6.41
C ILE A 160 -0.90 13.83 -7.89
N MET A 161 -1.52 12.71 -8.24
CA MET A 161 -1.71 12.34 -9.65
C MET A 161 -2.70 13.26 -10.37
N ALA A 162 -3.75 13.70 -9.69
CA ALA A 162 -4.79 14.57 -10.26
C ALA A 162 -4.38 16.04 -10.31
N GLU A 163 -3.79 16.56 -9.23
CA GLU A 163 -3.57 17.99 -9.01
C GLU A 163 -2.06 18.38 -9.13
N GLY A 164 -1.15 17.42 -9.01
CA GLY A 164 0.30 17.66 -9.09
C GLY A 164 0.87 18.42 -7.89
N THR A 165 0.13 18.49 -6.79
CA THR A 165 0.50 19.23 -5.59
C THR A 165 1.66 18.59 -4.84
N MET A 166 2.38 19.40 -4.05
CA MET A 166 3.47 18.92 -3.19
C MET A 166 2.91 18.18 -1.96
N PRO A 167 3.70 17.32 -1.29
CA PRO A 167 3.19 16.37 -0.28
C PRO A 167 2.38 17.01 0.85
N ILE A 168 2.84 18.10 1.42
CA ILE A 168 2.15 18.76 2.56
C ILE A 168 0.77 19.25 2.13
N GLU A 169 0.67 19.87 0.95
CA GLU A 169 -0.59 20.31 0.38
C GLU A 169 -1.49 19.13 0.02
N SER A 170 -0.90 18.06 -0.54
CA SER A 170 -1.62 16.82 -0.85
C SER A 170 -2.19 16.14 0.40
N VAL A 171 -1.46 16.14 1.53
CA VAL A 171 -1.96 15.64 2.82
C VAL A 171 -3.11 16.50 3.32
N ARG A 172 -2.94 17.83 3.28
CA ARG A 172 -4.00 18.77 3.67
C ARG A 172 -5.26 18.54 2.83
N ARG A 173 -5.10 18.47 1.51
CA ARG A 173 -6.20 18.21 0.58
C ARG A 173 -6.86 16.86 0.83
N SER A 174 -6.06 15.82 1.11
CA SER A 174 -6.57 14.49 1.47
C SER A 174 -7.47 14.54 2.72
N VAL A 175 -7.02 15.24 3.77
CA VAL A 175 -7.79 15.42 5.01
C VAL A 175 -9.05 16.26 4.78
N GLU A 176 -8.96 17.33 4.01
CA GLU A 176 -10.12 18.16 3.65
C GLU A 176 -11.20 17.35 2.92
N VAL A 177 -10.82 16.61 1.86
CA VAL A 177 -11.74 15.76 1.10
C VAL A 177 -12.37 14.70 2.00
N LEU A 178 -11.55 14.06 2.86
CA LEU A 178 -12.03 13.02 3.76
C LEU A 178 -13.02 13.57 4.79
N SER A 179 -12.70 14.70 5.45
CA SER A 179 -13.52 15.28 6.50
C SER A 179 -14.79 15.93 5.96
N ALA A 180 -14.69 16.67 4.83
CA ALA A 180 -15.81 17.40 4.25
C ALA A 180 -16.88 16.48 3.65
N ARG A 181 -16.48 15.35 3.04
CA ARG A 181 -17.40 14.49 2.28
C ARG A 181 -17.78 13.20 2.99
N PHE A 182 -16.90 12.66 3.83
CA PHE A 182 -17.09 11.34 4.44
C PHE A 182 -17.22 11.39 5.98
N GLY A 183 -16.88 12.52 6.63
CA GLY A 183 -17.03 12.70 8.08
C GLY A 183 -16.36 11.58 8.90
N THR A 184 -17.06 11.14 9.96
CA THR A 184 -16.58 10.08 10.86
C THR A 184 -16.79 8.65 10.36
N ASN A 185 -17.24 8.44 9.11
CA ASN A 185 -17.53 7.11 8.54
C ASN A 185 -16.28 6.26 8.23
N VAL A 186 -15.20 6.48 8.98
CA VAL A 186 -13.93 5.74 8.89
C VAL A 186 -14.09 4.24 9.22
N ARG A 187 -15.16 3.86 9.93
CA ARG A 187 -15.40 2.47 10.41
C ARG A 187 -15.39 1.41 9.30
N ALA A 188 -15.73 1.77 8.08
CA ALA A 188 -15.76 0.84 6.97
C ALA A 188 -14.39 0.56 6.34
N THR A 189 -13.48 1.53 6.39
CA THR A 189 -12.09 1.33 6.01
C THR A 189 -11.42 0.29 6.90
N VAL A 190 -11.79 0.27 8.19
CA VAL A 190 -11.31 -0.72 9.17
C VAL A 190 -11.77 -2.14 8.79
N ARG A 191 -13.02 -2.31 8.36
CA ARG A 191 -13.54 -3.64 7.99
C ARG A 191 -12.84 -4.23 6.75
N PHE A 192 -12.59 -3.43 5.73
CA PHE A 192 -11.81 -3.84 4.56
C PHE A 192 -10.39 -4.25 4.96
N GLY A 193 -9.77 -3.52 5.89
CA GLY A 193 -8.47 -3.87 6.45
C GLY A 193 -8.48 -5.21 7.21
N ILE A 194 -9.55 -5.52 7.95
CA ILE A 194 -9.66 -6.78 8.70
C ILE A 194 -9.79 -7.98 7.75
N GLU A 195 -10.57 -7.88 6.67
CA GLU A 195 -10.71 -8.96 5.69
C GLU A 195 -9.35 -9.30 5.05
N TRP A 196 -8.56 -8.30 4.67
CA TRP A 196 -7.21 -8.50 4.15
C TRP A 196 -6.23 -9.02 5.21
N PHE A 197 -6.35 -8.53 6.45
CA PHE A 197 -5.54 -9.02 7.56
C PHE A 197 -5.72 -10.53 7.77
N LEU A 198 -6.95 -11.03 7.74
CA LEU A 198 -7.23 -12.47 7.85
C LEU A 198 -6.62 -13.28 6.70
N ILE A 199 -6.65 -12.75 5.46
CA ILE A 199 -5.99 -13.38 4.30
C ILE A 199 -4.48 -13.48 4.56
N TYR A 200 -3.84 -12.39 5.00
CA TYR A 200 -2.40 -12.40 5.30
C TYR A 200 -2.06 -13.37 6.44
N VAL A 201 -2.85 -13.39 7.51
CA VAL A 201 -2.66 -14.34 8.62
C VAL A 201 -2.72 -15.79 8.11
N GLY A 202 -3.69 -16.11 7.24
CA GLY A 202 -3.78 -17.43 6.61
C GLY A 202 -2.53 -17.79 5.80
N ILE A 203 -2.07 -16.88 4.94
CA ILE A 203 -0.87 -17.10 4.12
C ILE A 203 0.39 -17.26 4.98
N VAL A 204 0.55 -16.41 6.01
CA VAL A 204 1.68 -16.50 6.95
C VAL A 204 1.64 -17.80 7.76
N ALA A 205 0.44 -18.26 8.16
CA ALA A 205 0.28 -19.54 8.84
C ALA A 205 0.72 -20.72 7.96
N VAL A 206 0.36 -20.71 6.67
CA VAL A 206 0.82 -21.74 5.70
C VAL A 206 2.34 -21.69 5.52
N ALA A 207 2.92 -20.50 5.36
CA ALA A 207 4.38 -20.34 5.25
C ALA A 207 5.10 -20.79 6.53
N GLY A 208 4.58 -20.40 7.70
CA GLY A 208 5.13 -20.79 9.00
C GLY A 208 5.07 -22.31 9.24
N PHE A 209 3.94 -22.94 8.87
CA PHE A 209 3.85 -24.40 8.89
C PHE A 209 4.87 -25.03 7.94
N GLY A 210 5.05 -24.47 6.73
CA GLY A 210 6.08 -24.89 5.79
C GLY A 210 7.49 -24.83 6.38
N VAL A 211 7.83 -23.78 7.13
CA VAL A 211 9.12 -23.67 7.84
C VAL A 211 9.27 -24.76 8.89
N VAL A 212 8.26 -25.07 9.67
CA VAL A 212 8.28 -26.15 10.67
C VAL A 212 8.53 -27.51 9.99
N VAL A 213 7.81 -27.80 8.89
CA VAL A 213 7.99 -29.04 8.12
C VAL A 213 9.40 -29.12 7.51
N LEU A 214 9.92 -28.01 6.99
CA LEU A 214 11.27 -27.92 6.43
C LEU A 214 12.33 -28.21 7.49
N LEU A 215 12.24 -27.56 8.65
CA LEU A 215 13.21 -27.76 9.74
C LEU A 215 13.15 -29.17 10.34
N THR A 216 11.96 -29.74 10.47
CA THR A 216 11.82 -31.14 10.93
C THR A 216 12.34 -32.14 9.90
N GLY A 217 12.12 -31.89 8.60
CA GLY A 217 12.69 -32.65 7.49
C GLY A 217 14.24 -32.62 7.51
N LEU A 218 14.82 -31.44 7.73
CA LEU A 218 16.27 -31.25 7.86
C LEU A 218 16.80 -31.98 9.08
N ALA A 219 16.19 -31.85 10.25
CA ALA A 219 16.63 -32.50 11.49
C ALA A 219 16.55 -34.03 11.44
N ARG A 220 15.60 -34.58 10.67
CA ARG A 220 15.39 -36.02 10.51
C ARG A 220 15.99 -36.60 9.24
N HIS A 221 16.71 -35.81 8.44
CA HIS A 221 17.24 -36.16 7.13
C HIS A 221 16.21 -36.78 6.18
N GLN A 222 14.94 -36.29 6.25
CA GLN A 222 13.84 -36.79 5.44
C GLN A 222 13.63 -35.91 4.19
N ALA A 223 13.93 -36.45 3.02
CA ALA A 223 13.79 -35.74 1.74
C ALA A 223 12.33 -35.22 1.49
N VAL A 224 11.34 -35.99 1.89
CA VAL A 224 9.91 -35.60 1.74
C VAL A 224 9.64 -34.35 2.57
N GLY A 225 10.10 -34.25 3.80
CA GLY A 225 9.93 -33.06 4.66
C GLY A 225 10.63 -31.82 4.07
N LEU A 226 11.81 -31.98 3.49
CA LEU A 226 12.54 -30.90 2.83
C LEU A 226 11.76 -30.36 1.62
N VAL A 227 11.30 -31.25 0.75
CA VAL A 227 10.58 -30.87 -0.48
C VAL A 227 9.23 -30.23 -0.15
N LEU A 228 8.42 -30.88 0.70
CA LEU A 228 7.10 -30.34 1.07
C LEU A 228 7.20 -29.02 1.85
N GLY A 229 8.12 -28.93 2.81
CA GLY A 229 8.36 -27.71 3.56
C GLY A 229 8.83 -26.57 2.66
N GLY A 230 9.77 -26.87 1.74
CA GLY A 230 10.24 -25.90 0.73
C GLY A 230 9.10 -25.38 -0.17
N ILE A 231 8.27 -26.28 -0.69
CA ILE A 231 7.09 -25.90 -1.52
C ILE A 231 6.15 -24.99 -0.74
N LEU A 232 5.82 -25.32 0.52
CA LEU A 232 4.92 -24.51 1.34
C LEU A 232 5.48 -23.13 1.65
N VAL A 233 6.79 -23.03 1.92
CA VAL A 233 7.46 -21.73 2.14
C VAL A 233 7.41 -20.88 0.88
N VAL A 234 7.80 -21.44 -0.27
CA VAL A 234 7.76 -20.74 -1.56
C VAL A 234 6.34 -20.31 -1.90
N ALA A 235 5.36 -21.21 -1.76
CA ALA A 235 3.95 -20.90 -2.00
C ALA A 235 3.44 -19.76 -1.08
N GLY A 236 3.86 -19.76 0.19
CA GLY A 236 3.53 -18.68 1.13
C GLY A 236 4.16 -17.35 0.73
N VAL A 237 5.43 -17.33 0.35
CA VAL A 237 6.12 -16.11 -0.11
C VAL A 237 5.46 -15.58 -1.38
N VAL A 238 5.25 -16.41 -2.39
CA VAL A 238 4.58 -16.03 -3.63
C VAL A 238 3.15 -15.55 -3.34
N GLY A 239 2.42 -16.25 -2.46
CA GLY A 239 1.07 -15.88 -2.03
C GLY A 239 1.03 -14.48 -1.39
N LEU A 240 2.00 -14.15 -0.53
CA LEU A 240 2.13 -12.80 0.06
C LEU A 240 2.36 -11.73 -1.01
N PHE A 241 3.24 -11.98 -1.97
CA PHE A 241 3.49 -11.04 -3.07
C PHE A 241 2.24 -10.81 -3.92
N VAL A 242 1.59 -11.88 -4.33
CA VAL A 242 0.37 -11.82 -5.15
C VAL A 242 -0.76 -11.12 -4.38
N ALA A 243 -1.02 -11.52 -3.13
CA ALA A 243 -2.05 -10.90 -2.31
C ALA A 243 -1.79 -9.40 -2.10
N SER A 244 -0.52 -9.00 -1.86
CA SER A 244 -0.16 -7.59 -1.68
C SER A 244 -0.34 -6.77 -2.95
N ALA A 245 0.01 -7.31 -4.12
CA ALA A 245 -0.22 -6.64 -5.40
C ALA A 245 -1.72 -6.45 -5.69
N PHE A 246 -2.52 -7.48 -5.47
CA PHE A 246 -3.98 -7.40 -5.60
C PHE A 246 -4.59 -6.36 -4.65
N GLN A 247 -4.20 -6.39 -3.37
CA GLN A 247 -4.67 -5.42 -2.38
C GLN A 247 -4.30 -3.99 -2.78
N GLN A 248 -3.07 -3.77 -3.22
CA GLN A 248 -2.60 -2.45 -3.65
C GLN A 248 -3.36 -1.96 -4.88
N ALA A 249 -3.53 -2.82 -5.91
CA ALA A 249 -4.29 -2.49 -7.11
C ALA A 249 -5.74 -2.12 -6.78
N LEU A 250 -6.42 -2.97 -6.03
CA LEU A 250 -7.81 -2.73 -5.63
C LEU A 250 -7.93 -1.47 -4.77
N SER A 251 -6.99 -1.24 -3.86
CA SER A 251 -6.95 -0.03 -3.04
C SER A 251 -6.71 1.23 -3.89
N ALA A 252 -5.84 1.18 -4.90
CA ALA A 252 -5.59 2.28 -5.80
C ALA A 252 -6.85 2.66 -6.60
N TYR A 253 -7.55 1.68 -7.16
CA TYR A 253 -8.82 1.89 -7.85
C TYR A 253 -9.91 2.43 -6.92
N LEU A 254 -10.07 1.84 -5.72
CA LEU A 254 -11.05 2.31 -4.73
C LEU A 254 -10.78 3.75 -4.30
N ARG A 255 -9.52 4.09 -4.01
CA ARG A 255 -9.13 5.46 -3.64
C ARG A 255 -9.39 6.44 -4.77
N THR A 256 -9.09 6.07 -6.01
CA THR A 256 -9.35 6.91 -7.20
C THR A 256 -10.84 7.14 -7.40
N VAL A 257 -11.66 6.09 -7.32
CA VAL A 257 -13.11 6.17 -7.42
C VAL A 257 -13.71 7.08 -6.35
N LEU A 258 -13.32 6.87 -5.08
CA LEU A 258 -13.81 7.66 -3.96
C LEU A 258 -13.33 9.11 -4.04
N TYR A 259 -12.10 9.36 -4.49
CA TYR A 259 -11.57 10.71 -4.70
C TYR A 259 -12.35 11.45 -5.79
N ARG A 260 -12.60 10.80 -6.95
CA ARG A 260 -13.42 11.39 -8.03
C ARG A 260 -14.83 11.68 -7.57
N TYR A 261 -15.42 10.75 -6.83
CA TYR A 261 -16.75 10.94 -6.24
C TYR A 261 -16.80 12.15 -5.31
N ALA A 262 -15.82 12.25 -4.41
CA ALA A 262 -15.73 13.35 -3.45
C ALA A 262 -15.46 14.72 -4.10
N THR A 263 -14.88 14.73 -5.32
CA THR A 263 -14.61 15.95 -6.11
C THR A 263 -15.63 16.19 -7.22
N ASP A 264 -16.80 15.54 -7.15
CA ASP A 264 -17.92 15.66 -8.11
C ASP A 264 -17.51 15.39 -9.58
N ARG A 265 -16.50 14.53 -9.79
CA ARG A 265 -16.05 14.12 -11.12
C ARG A 265 -16.81 12.87 -11.59
N PRO A 266 -17.08 12.71 -12.91
CA PRO A 266 -17.75 11.53 -13.42
C PRO A 266 -17.02 10.23 -13.09
N ILE A 267 -17.79 9.16 -12.83
CA ILE A 267 -17.26 7.83 -12.52
C ILE A 267 -18.00 6.82 -13.40
N PRO A 268 -17.65 6.72 -14.71
CA PRO A 268 -18.26 5.74 -15.60
C PRO A 268 -18.06 4.31 -15.07
N GLY A 269 -19.11 3.51 -15.13
CA GLY A 269 -19.08 2.10 -14.73
C GLY A 269 -19.34 1.82 -13.24
N ILE A 270 -19.60 2.86 -12.42
CA ILE A 270 -20.04 2.68 -11.04
C ILE A 270 -21.44 3.24 -10.84
N SER A 271 -22.34 2.40 -10.33
CA SER A 271 -23.73 2.80 -10.08
C SER A 271 -23.81 3.75 -8.90
N ALA A 272 -24.53 4.88 -9.04
CA ALA A 272 -24.68 5.88 -7.98
C ALA A 272 -25.19 5.31 -6.64
N GLY A 273 -26.06 4.30 -6.69
CA GLY A 273 -26.62 3.64 -5.49
C GLY A 273 -25.61 2.79 -4.69
N VAL A 274 -24.41 2.58 -5.22
CA VAL A 274 -23.34 1.80 -4.57
C VAL A 274 -22.35 2.71 -3.83
N LEU A 275 -22.37 4.00 -4.18
CA LEU A 275 -21.49 5.00 -3.57
C LEU A 275 -21.97 5.37 -2.16
N PRO A 276 -21.06 5.67 -1.22
CA PRO A 276 -21.43 6.05 0.13
C PRO A 276 -22.18 7.41 0.10
N PRO A 277 -23.11 7.64 1.05
CA PRO A 277 -23.74 8.95 1.17
C PRO A 277 -22.67 9.99 1.52
N MET A 278 -22.66 11.10 0.76
CA MET A 278 -21.82 12.26 1.06
C MET A 278 -22.56 13.20 2.01
N MET A 279 -21.83 13.85 2.90
CA MET A 279 -22.37 15.01 3.58
C MET A 279 -22.54 16.16 2.58
N PRO A 280 -23.63 16.95 2.66
CA PRO A 280 -23.73 18.15 1.86
C PRO A 280 -22.51 19.03 2.12
N ALA A 281 -21.94 19.60 1.04
CA ALA A 281 -20.89 20.58 1.20
C ALA A 281 -21.45 21.71 2.06
N ASN A 282 -20.81 21.97 3.21
CA ASN A 282 -21.15 23.17 3.96
C ASN A 282 -20.80 24.37 3.07
N VAL A 283 -21.87 25.04 2.61
CA VAL A 283 -21.79 26.31 1.89
C VAL A 283 -21.36 27.40 2.86
#